data_f7f48949e23459ce807c4f9548dd0307
#
_entry.id   f7f48949e23459ce807c4f9548dd0307
#
_cell.length_a   1.000
_cell.length_b   1.000
_cell.length_c   1.000
_cell.angle_alpha   90.00
_cell.angle_beta   90.00
_cell.angle_gamma   90.00
#
_symmetry.space_group_name_H-M   'P 1'
#
loop_
_entity.id
_entity.type
_entity.pdbx_description
1 polymer ?
#
loop_
_entity_poly.entity_id
_entity_poly.type
_entity_poly.pdbx_seq_one_letter_code
_entity_poly.pdbx_strand_id
1 'polypeptide(L)'
;MAKKLYDILAVGNAIIDVFSQCNDDFLLQNAIEKGVMNLVDAAASQSLLAAISAVAPPTLISGGSAANTAVGLAAIGGKAAFVGRVHEDELGSAFCRDIRAAGVTFATTPAKRGAPTASSIILVTSDAARSMNTFLGASIELEPEDIKLTAAADASVIYLEGYLFDAPAGPAIFAKAAQMAAQ
;
A
#
# COMPACT_ATOMS: atom_id res chain seq x y z
N MET A 1 16.51 13.17 26.55
CA MET A 1 15.61 12.19 25.90
C MET A 1 16.47 11.20 25.12
N ALA A 2 16.18 9.92 25.20
CA ALA A 2 16.90 8.91 24.39
C ALA A 2 16.65 9.22 22.89
N LYS A 3 17.68 9.04 22.06
CA LYS A 3 17.58 9.25 20.61
C LYS A 3 16.66 8.19 20.03
N LYS A 4 15.56 8.57 19.42
CA LYS A 4 14.64 7.66 18.74
C LYS A 4 15.31 7.02 17.53
N LEU A 5 14.95 5.77 17.23
CA LEU A 5 15.51 5.03 16.09
C LEU A 5 14.94 5.52 14.76
N TYR A 6 13.66 5.93 14.76
CA TYR A 6 12.93 6.41 13.59
C TYR A 6 12.44 7.84 13.80
N ASP A 7 12.48 8.64 12.74
CA ASP A 7 11.82 9.94 12.70
C ASP A 7 10.31 9.75 12.57
N ILE A 8 9.88 8.74 11.77
CA ILE A 8 8.48 8.41 11.56
C ILE A 8 8.24 6.90 11.61
N LEU A 9 7.11 6.50 12.24
CA LEU A 9 6.44 5.23 12.01
C LEU A 9 5.16 5.51 11.21
N ALA A 10 5.14 5.16 9.94
CA ALA A 10 3.96 5.29 9.10
C ALA A 10 3.12 4.01 9.17
N VAL A 11 1.79 4.16 9.25
CA VAL A 11 0.83 3.04 9.30
C VAL A 11 -0.24 3.28 8.23
N GLY A 12 -0.44 2.33 7.35
CA GLY A 12 -1.39 2.47 6.25
C GLY A 12 -1.48 1.27 5.32
N ASN A 13 -2.18 1.46 4.21
CA ASN A 13 -2.38 0.43 3.22
C ASN A 13 -1.08 0.12 2.46
N ALA A 14 -0.69 -1.16 2.43
CA ALA A 14 0.41 -1.66 1.62
C ALA A 14 -0.15 -2.13 0.27
N ILE A 15 0.11 -1.39 -0.80
CA ILE A 15 -0.48 -1.58 -2.13
C ILE A 15 0.64 -1.71 -3.16
N ILE A 16 0.50 -2.60 -4.14
CA ILE A 16 1.32 -2.59 -5.35
C ILE A 16 0.60 -1.80 -6.45
N ASP A 17 1.24 -0.74 -6.92
CA ASP A 17 0.82 -0.03 -8.10
C ASP A 17 1.29 -0.76 -9.36
N VAL A 18 0.34 -1.13 -10.21
CA VAL A 18 0.54 -1.90 -11.45
C VAL A 18 0.29 -0.98 -12.62
N PHE A 19 1.34 -0.42 -13.21
CA PHE A 19 1.25 0.52 -14.32
C PHE A 19 1.21 -0.18 -15.67
N SER A 20 0.23 0.19 -16.50
CA SER A 20 0.16 -0.20 -17.91
C SER A 20 -0.33 0.95 -18.76
N GLN A 21 0.23 1.06 -19.99
CA GLN A 21 -0.32 1.96 -21.00
C GLN A 21 -1.47 1.28 -21.73
N CYS A 22 -2.50 2.04 -22.05
CA CYS A 22 -3.64 1.56 -22.83
C CYS A 22 -4.19 2.67 -23.75
N ASN A 23 -5.13 2.32 -24.62
CA ASN A 23 -5.93 3.24 -25.40
C ASN A 23 -7.37 3.32 -24.83
N ASP A 24 -8.16 4.27 -25.33
CA ASP A 24 -9.55 4.45 -24.90
C ASP A 24 -10.43 3.22 -25.23
N ASP A 25 -10.14 2.50 -26.32
CA ASP A 25 -10.87 1.28 -26.67
C ASP A 25 -10.70 0.18 -25.62
N PHE A 26 -9.50 0.05 -25.06
CA PHE A 26 -9.25 -0.89 -23.97
C PHE A 26 -10.08 -0.56 -22.72
N LEU A 27 -10.17 0.72 -22.37
CA LEU A 27 -11.02 1.16 -21.24
C LEU A 27 -12.49 0.82 -21.48
N LEU A 28 -13.01 1.10 -22.69
CA LEU A 28 -14.39 0.79 -23.08
C LEU A 28 -14.68 -0.70 -23.03
N GLN A 29 -13.80 -1.53 -23.59
CA GLN A 29 -13.95 -3.01 -23.62
C GLN A 29 -13.98 -3.62 -22.23
N ASN A 30 -13.30 -3.00 -21.26
CA ASN A 30 -13.24 -3.46 -19.86
C ASN A 30 -14.21 -2.70 -18.95
N ALA A 31 -15.11 -1.87 -19.50
CA ALA A 31 -16.07 -1.06 -18.75
C ALA A 31 -15.43 -0.17 -17.68
N ILE A 32 -14.25 0.40 -17.99
CA ILE A 32 -13.49 1.25 -17.07
C ILE A 32 -13.78 2.72 -17.40
N GLU A 33 -14.21 3.48 -16.41
CA GLU A 33 -14.36 4.93 -16.53
C GLU A 33 -12.99 5.60 -16.53
N LYS A 34 -12.77 6.45 -17.56
CA LYS A 34 -11.50 7.14 -17.75
C LYS A 34 -11.25 8.21 -16.69
N GLY A 35 -10.06 8.22 -16.14
CA GLY A 35 -9.58 9.30 -15.26
C GLY A 35 -10.09 9.27 -13.83
N VAL A 36 -10.75 8.17 -13.43
CA VAL A 36 -11.27 8.02 -12.06
C VAL A 36 -10.60 6.86 -11.32
N MET A 37 -10.79 6.83 -9.99
CA MET A 37 -10.39 5.72 -9.14
C MET A 37 -11.63 4.90 -8.78
N ASN A 38 -11.59 3.61 -9.09
CA ASN A 38 -12.61 2.64 -8.76
C ASN A 38 -12.09 1.62 -7.76
N LEU A 39 -12.90 1.26 -6.78
CA LEU A 39 -12.66 0.07 -5.97
C LEU A 39 -13.20 -1.16 -6.71
N VAL A 40 -12.40 -2.20 -6.78
CA VAL A 40 -12.75 -3.46 -7.45
C VAL A 40 -12.56 -4.63 -6.50
N ASP A 41 -13.26 -5.73 -6.76
CA ASP A 41 -13.04 -6.99 -6.04
C ASP A 41 -11.84 -7.78 -6.59
N ALA A 42 -11.51 -8.89 -5.92
CA ALA A 42 -10.38 -9.74 -6.30
C ALA A 42 -10.53 -10.31 -7.72
N ALA A 43 -11.74 -10.71 -8.13
CA ALA A 43 -11.99 -11.32 -9.43
C ALA A 43 -11.80 -10.31 -10.56
N ALA A 44 -12.34 -9.10 -10.39
CA ALA A 44 -12.18 -8.01 -11.35
C ALA A 44 -10.71 -7.57 -11.46
N SER A 45 -9.99 -7.45 -10.33
CA SER A 45 -8.57 -7.13 -10.31
C SER A 45 -7.74 -8.19 -11.05
N GLN A 46 -7.97 -9.48 -10.78
CA GLN A 46 -7.26 -10.57 -11.45
C GLN A 46 -7.56 -10.61 -12.96
N SER A 47 -8.81 -10.42 -13.35
CA SER A 47 -9.23 -10.39 -14.76
C SER A 47 -8.55 -9.24 -15.50
N LEU A 48 -8.53 -8.06 -14.91
CA LEU A 48 -7.89 -6.89 -15.50
C LEU A 48 -6.37 -7.05 -15.59
N LEU A 49 -5.74 -7.61 -14.54
CA LEU A 49 -4.31 -7.91 -14.55
C LEU A 49 -3.94 -8.90 -15.67
N ALA A 50 -4.75 -9.93 -15.88
CA ALA A 50 -4.56 -10.87 -16.97
C ALA A 50 -4.70 -10.18 -18.34
N ALA A 51 -5.70 -9.31 -18.50
CA ALA A 51 -5.94 -8.58 -19.75
C ALA A 51 -4.77 -7.66 -20.12
N ILE A 52 -4.24 -6.88 -19.17
CA ILE A 52 -3.08 -6.01 -19.44
C ILE A 52 -1.80 -6.81 -19.71
N SER A 53 -1.58 -7.90 -18.97
CA SER A 53 -0.39 -8.76 -19.11
C SER A 53 -0.36 -9.49 -20.45
N ALA A 54 -1.51 -9.74 -21.06
CA ALA A 54 -1.61 -10.31 -22.41
C ALA A 54 -1.14 -9.32 -23.50
N VAL A 55 -1.17 -8.02 -23.23
CA VAL A 55 -0.72 -6.98 -24.18
C VAL A 55 0.76 -6.67 -23.97
N ALA A 56 1.18 -6.39 -22.75
CA ALA A 56 2.56 -6.12 -22.38
C ALA A 56 2.77 -6.36 -20.88
N PRO A 57 4.00 -6.73 -20.45
CA PRO A 57 4.30 -6.84 -19.03
C PRO A 57 4.11 -5.49 -18.32
N PRO A 58 3.31 -5.40 -17.24
CA PRO A 58 3.14 -4.18 -16.49
C PRO A 58 4.37 -3.85 -15.64
N THR A 59 4.51 -2.59 -15.26
CA THR A 59 5.51 -2.16 -14.29
C THR A 59 4.91 -2.21 -12.89
N LEU A 60 5.59 -2.90 -11.96
CA LEU A 60 5.17 -3.04 -10.57
C LEU A 60 6.00 -2.10 -9.69
N ILE A 61 5.35 -1.32 -8.84
CA ILE A 61 6.00 -0.39 -7.91
C ILE A 61 5.27 -0.48 -6.57
N SER A 62 6.01 -0.53 -5.46
CA SER A 62 5.38 -0.42 -4.14
C SER A 62 4.72 0.96 -3.97
N GLY A 63 3.49 0.97 -3.46
CA GLY A 63 2.65 2.15 -3.35
C GLY A 63 1.83 2.17 -2.05
N GLY A 64 0.82 3.03 -2.01
CA GLY A 64 0.07 3.39 -0.82
C GLY A 64 0.57 4.71 -0.24
N SER A 65 -0.33 5.60 0.18
CA SER A 65 0.03 6.98 0.54
C SER A 65 0.96 7.06 1.75
N ALA A 66 0.76 6.21 2.76
CA ALA A 66 1.64 6.14 3.93
C ALA A 66 3.00 5.53 3.59
N ALA A 67 3.04 4.49 2.75
CA ALA A 67 4.29 3.90 2.28
C ALA A 67 5.09 4.90 1.45
N ASN A 68 4.44 5.62 0.53
CA ASN A 68 5.07 6.66 -0.27
C ASN A 68 5.59 7.82 0.60
N THR A 69 4.90 8.20 1.67
CA THR A 69 5.37 9.19 2.64
C THR A 69 6.65 8.70 3.36
N ALA A 70 6.67 7.43 3.80
CA ALA A 70 7.85 6.84 4.42
C ALA A 70 9.06 6.77 3.46
N VAL A 71 8.81 6.36 2.19
CA VAL A 71 9.83 6.34 1.14
C VAL A 71 10.35 7.74 0.82
N GLY A 72 9.46 8.73 0.72
CA GLY A 72 9.83 10.12 0.49
C GLY A 72 10.73 10.68 1.60
N LEU A 73 10.40 10.38 2.87
CA LEU A 73 11.24 10.77 4.00
C LEU A 73 12.61 10.06 3.97
N ALA A 74 12.65 8.78 3.66
CA ALA A 74 13.90 8.03 3.54
C ALA A 74 14.78 8.59 2.42
N ALA A 75 14.21 8.98 1.28
CA ALA A 75 14.91 9.55 0.15
C ALA A 75 15.62 10.89 0.46
N ILE A 76 15.10 11.66 1.43
CA ILE A 76 15.75 12.91 1.90
C ILE A 76 16.63 12.71 3.14
N GLY A 77 16.93 11.44 3.50
CA GLY A 77 17.86 11.09 4.58
C GLY A 77 17.23 10.90 5.96
N GLY A 78 15.89 10.94 6.06
CA GLY A 78 15.17 10.61 7.29
C GLY A 78 15.11 9.09 7.53
N LYS A 79 14.83 8.71 8.77
CA LYS A 79 14.68 7.30 9.18
C LYS A 79 13.21 6.96 9.30
N ALA A 80 12.71 6.11 8.41
CA ALA A 80 11.31 5.72 8.36
C ALA A 80 11.13 4.23 8.66
N ALA A 81 10.06 3.91 9.40
CA ALA A 81 9.49 2.57 9.49
C ALA A 81 8.05 2.60 8.95
N PHE A 82 7.62 1.49 8.39
CA PHE A 82 6.27 1.33 7.87
C PHE A 82 5.61 0.06 8.43
N VAL A 83 4.34 0.19 8.80
CA VAL A 83 3.46 -0.92 9.16
C VAL A 83 2.28 -0.94 8.19
N GLY A 84 2.10 -2.06 7.54
CA GLY A 84 1.02 -2.36 6.63
C GLY A 84 0.93 -3.87 6.43
N ARG A 85 -0.15 -4.37 5.84
CA ARG A 85 -0.36 -5.81 5.67
C ARG A 85 -0.29 -6.20 4.21
N VAL A 86 0.54 -7.20 3.92
CA VAL A 86 0.62 -7.90 2.63
C VAL A 86 0.40 -9.39 2.84
N HIS A 87 0.01 -10.12 1.81
CA HIS A 87 -0.08 -11.58 1.81
C HIS A 87 1.26 -12.22 1.41
N GLU A 88 1.47 -13.50 1.75
CA GLU A 88 2.63 -14.29 1.32
C GLU A 88 2.44 -14.74 -0.15
N ASP A 89 2.40 -13.75 -1.06
CA ASP A 89 2.25 -13.93 -2.50
C ASP A 89 3.33 -13.15 -3.26
N GLU A 90 3.27 -13.19 -4.59
CA GLU A 90 4.25 -12.56 -5.47
C GLU A 90 4.25 -11.02 -5.30
N LEU A 91 3.05 -10.40 -5.23
CA LEU A 91 2.94 -8.96 -5.02
C LEU A 91 3.41 -8.54 -3.63
N GLY A 92 3.10 -9.32 -2.59
CA GLY A 92 3.60 -9.06 -1.23
C GLY A 92 5.12 -9.19 -1.14
N SER A 93 5.70 -10.15 -1.85
CA SER A 93 7.16 -10.29 -1.94
C SER A 93 7.80 -9.11 -2.67
N ALA A 94 7.18 -8.62 -3.75
CA ALA A 94 7.61 -7.42 -4.46
C ALA A 94 7.54 -6.19 -3.54
N PHE A 95 6.42 -5.96 -2.86
CA PHE A 95 6.26 -4.86 -1.91
C PHE A 95 7.36 -4.87 -0.83
N CYS A 96 7.57 -6.03 -0.18
CA CYS A 96 8.58 -6.15 0.86
C CYS A 96 10.00 -5.84 0.38
N ARG A 97 10.34 -6.27 -0.84
CA ARG A 97 11.65 -6.01 -1.45
C ARG A 97 11.81 -4.52 -1.76
N ASP A 98 10.82 -3.93 -2.41
CA ASP A 98 10.90 -2.55 -2.92
C ASP A 98 10.94 -1.53 -1.79
N ILE A 99 10.06 -1.65 -0.78
CA ILE A 99 10.02 -0.70 0.34
C ILE A 99 11.32 -0.75 1.17
N ARG A 100 11.89 -1.95 1.36
CA ARG A 100 13.19 -2.10 2.04
C ARG A 100 14.35 -1.57 1.21
N ALA A 101 14.34 -1.77 -0.11
CA ALA A 101 15.34 -1.21 -1.02
C ALA A 101 15.30 0.32 -1.03
N ALA A 102 14.14 0.94 -0.80
CA ALA A 102 13.97 2.37 -0.63
C ALA A 102 14.46 2.90 0.74
N GLY A 103 15.00 2.04 1.62
CA GLY A 103 15.55 2.44 2.92
C GLY A 103 14.53 2.52 4.06
N VAL A 104 13.30 2.05 3.86
CA VAL A 104 12.26 2.02 4.89
C VAL A 104 12.31 0.69 5.65
N THR A 105 12.28 0.74 6.97
CA THR A 105 12.15 -0.47 7.78
C THR A 105 10.72 -1.01 7.68
N PHE A 106 10.58 -2.20 7.13
CA PHE A 106 9.32 -2.94 7.04
C PHE A 106 9.48 -4.31 7.67
N ALA A 107 8.94 -4.47 8.89
CA ALA A 107 9.09 -5.66 9.72
C ALA A 107 7.78 -6.46 9.87
N THR A 108 6.67 -6.01 9.26
CA THR A 108 5.41 -6.75 9.28
C THR A 108 5.59 -8.08 8.54
N THR A 109 5.21 -9.17 9.19
CA THR A 109 5.27 -10.51 8.58
C THR A 109 4.14 -10.66 7.58
N PRO A 110 4.41 -11.08 6.33
CA PRO A 110 3.36 -11.37 5.36
C PRO A 110 2.34 -12.39 5.89
N ALA A 111 1.06 -12.13 5.63
CA ALA A 111 -0.03 -13.00 6.06
C ALA A 111 -0.06 -14.30 5.22
N LYS A 112 -0.27 -15.44 5.89
CA LYS A 112 -0.40 -16.76 5.23
C LYS A 112 -1.84 -17.11 4.89
N ARG A 113 -2.80 -16.32 5.37
CA ARG A 113 -4.24 -16.51 5.19
C ARG A 113 -4.88 -15.13 4.99
N GLY A 114 -6.07 -15.12 4.41
CA GLY A 114 -6.81 -13.88 4.12
C GLY A 114 -6.77 -13.53 2.64
N ALA A 115 -7.08 -12.28 2.34
CA ALA A 115 -7.11 -11.79 0.98
C ALA A 115 -5.69 -11.69 0.38
N PRO A 116 -5.54 -11.78 -0.96
CA PRO A 116 -4.29 -11.47 -1.65
C PRO A 116 -3.78 -10.06 -1.36
N THR A 117 -2.50 -9.80 -1.62
CA THR A 117 -1.91 -8.47 -1.49
C THR A 117 -2.69 -7.44 -2.32
N ALA A 118 -2.89 -6.26 -1.75
CA ALA A 118 -3.56 -5.16 -2.40
C ALA A 118 -2.82 -4.71 -3.67
N SER A 119 -3.59 -4.35 -4.70
CA SER A 119 -3.06 -3.83 -5.95
C SER A 119 -3.91 -2.70 -6.50
N SER A 120 -3.28 -1.70 -7.11
CA SER A 120 -3.95 -0.66 -7.87
C SER A 120 -3.49 -0.73 -9.33
N ILE A 121 -4.36 -1.18 -10.22
CA ILE A 121 -4.06 -1.23 -11.65
C ILE A 121 -4.30 0.16 -12.24
N ILE A 122 -3.21 0.81 -12.64
CA ILE A 122 -3.18 2.19 -13.13
C ILE A 122 -2.99 2.15 -14.64
N LEU A 123 -4.08 2.44 -15.34
CA LEU A 123 -4.12 2.49 -16.80
C LEU A 123 -3.89 3.93 -17.25
N VAL A 124 -2.85 4.13 -18.06
CA VAL A 124 -2.44 5.45 -18.54
C VAL A 124 -2.71 5.55 -20.03
N THR A 125 -3.58 6.48 -20.42
CA THR A 125 -3.88 6.77 -21.84
C THR A 125 -2.92 7.80 -22.42
N SER A 126 -2.91 7.95 -23.75
CA SER A 126 -1.96 8.80 -24.49
C SER A 126 -2.03 10.30 -24.09
N ASP A 127 -3.15 10.75 -23.55
CA ASP A 127 -3.36 12.09 -23.00
C ASP A 127 -2.93 12.23 -21.52
N ALA A 128 -2.23 11.21 -20.99
CA ALA A 128 -1.78 11.10 -19.62
C ALA A 128 -2.90 11.00 -18.55
N ALA A 129 -4.15 10.72 -18.95
CA ALA A 129 -5.21 10.40 -17.99
C ALA A 129 -4.91 9.05 -17.32
N ARG A 130 -5.13 8.98 -15.99
CA ARG A 130 -4.90 7.80 -15.18
C ARG A 130 -6.21 7.27 -14.65
N SER A 131 -6.57 6.05 -15.04
CA SER A 131 -7.73 5.32 -14.54
C SER A 131 -7.24 4.25 -13.58
N MET A 132 -7.63 4.35 -12.31
CA MET A 132 -7.14 3.46 -11.27
C MET A 132 -8.22 2.46 -10.88
N ASN A 133 -7.86 1.19 -10.77
CA ASN A 133 -8.74 0.10 -10.36
C ASN A 133 -8.07 -0.59 -9.16
N THR A 134 -8.55 -0.26 -7.97
CA THR A 134 -7.87 -0.61 -6.71
C THR A 134 -8.62 -1.73 -6.00
N PHE A 135 -7.93 -2.83 -5.78
CA PHE A 135 -8.29 -3.92 -4.90
C PHE A 135 -7.53 -3.77 -3.58
N LEU A 136 -8.24 -3.55 -2.48
CA LEU A 136 -7.62 -3.27 -1.18
C LEU A 136 -7.06 -4.52 -0.48
N GLY A 137 -7.57 -5.71 -0.81
CA GLY A 137 -7.02 -6.99 -0.39
C GLY A 137 -6.58 -7.08 1.07
N ALA A 138 -5.41 -7.67 1.29
CA ALA A 138 -4.85 -7.85 2.62
C ALA A 138 -4.62 -6.53 3.38
N SER A 139 -4.52 -5.39 2.70
CA SER A 139 -4.19 -4.11 3.37
C SER A 139 -5.26 -3.69 4.38
N ILE A 140 -6.54 -3.97 4.11
CA ILE A 140 -7.65 -3.66 5.03
C ILE A 140 -7.86 -4.71 6.12
N GLU A 141 -7.10 -5.79 6.11
CA GLU A 141 -7.06 -6.81 7.17
C GLU A 141 -5.97 -6.53 8.20
N LEU A 142 -5.36 -5.32 8.19
CA LEU A 142 -4.43 -4.89 9.22
C LEU A 142 -5.14 -4.84 10.57
N GLU A 143 -4.50 -5.37 11.60
CA GLU A 143 -5.04 -5.43 12.96
C GLU A 143 -4.22 -4.55 13.92
N PRO A 144 -4.81 -4.08 15.02
CA PRO A 144 -4.08 -3.31 16.02
C PRO A 144 -2.80 -4.01 16.52
N GLU A 145 -2.78 -5.34 16.58
CA GLU A 145 -1.66 -6.17 17.05
C GLU A 145 -0.46 -6.15 16.09
N ASP A 146 -0.67 -5.76 14.83
CA ASP A 146 0.41 -5.60 13.85
C ASP A 146 1.29 -4.38 14.19
N ILE A 147 0.76 -3.39 14.93
CA ILE A 147 1.53 -2.26 15.44
C ILE A 147 2.24 -2.69 16.73
N LYS A 148 3.52 -3.00 16.62
CA LYS A 148 4.34 -3.41 17.76
C LYS A 148 4.69 -2.20 18.63
N LEU A 149 4.53 -2.34 19.96
CA LEU A 149 4.85 -1.29 20.92
C LEU A 149 6.32 -0.81 20.80
N THR A 150 7.25 -1.72 20.54
CA THR A 150 8.67 -1.39 20.35
C THR A 150 8.88 -0.43 19.16
N ALA A 151 8.22 -0.69 18.02
CA ALA A 151 8.36 0.18 16.85
C ALA A 151 7.75 1.57 17.10
N ALA A 152 6.61 1.65 17.80
CA ALA A 152 6.00 2.92 18.17
C ALA A 152 6.86 3.70 19.18
N ALA A 153 7.42 3.02 20.19
CA ALA A 153 8.32 3.62 21.18
C ALA A 153 9.62 4.16 20.57
N ASP A 154 10.09 3.55 19.48
CA ASP A 154 11.31 3.92 18.79
C ASP A 154 11.12 5.02 17.74
N ALA A 155 9.89 5.49 17.51
CA ALA A 155 9.58 6.57 16.56
C ALA A 155 9.33 7.91 17.26
N SER A 156 9.72 9.01 16.59
CA SER A 156 9.44 10.37 17.06
C SER A 156 8.01 10.79 16.74
N VAL A 157 7.47 10.32 15.61
CA VAL A 157 6.12 10.61 15.12
C VAL A 157 5.47 9.31 14.64
N ILE A 158 4.18 9.13 14.95
CA ILE A 158 3.34 8.11 14.33
C ILE A 158 2.45 8.79 13.29
N TYR A 159 2.59 8.40 12.03
CA TYR A 159 1.79 8.88 10.90
C TYR A 159 0.74 7.85 10.53
N LEU A 160 -0.53 8.23 10.53
CA LEU A 160 -1.66 7.35 10.21
C LEU A 160 -2.30 7.80 8.90
N GLU A 161 -2.45 6.86 7.97
CA GLU A 161 -3.14 7.10 6.71
C GLU A 161 -4.66 7.18 6.92
N GLY A 162 -5.29 8.26 6.46
CA GLY A 162 -6.74 8.46 6.63
C GLY A 162 -7.60 7.36 5.99
N TYR A 163 -7.19 6.84 4.84
CA TYR A 163 -7.91 5.73 4.18
C TYR A 163 -7.99 4.44 5.00
N LEU A 164 -7.01 4.21 5.89
CA LEU A 164 -7.02 3.06 6.77
C LEU A 164 -8.16 3.13 7.80
N PHE A 165 -8.70 4.33 8.10
CA PHE A 165 -9.78 4.50 9.06
C PHE A 165 -11.07 3.79 8.62
N ASP A 166 -11.30 3.66 7.32
CA ASP A 166 -12.48 3.00 6.74
C ASP A 166 -12.38 1.45 6.75
N ALA A 167 -11.19 0.90 7.07
CA ALA A 167 -11.01 -0.54 7.23
C ALA A 167 -11.76 -1.06 8.47
N PRO A 168 -12.17 -2.35 8.52
CA PRO A 168 -12.92 -2.91 9.64
C PRO A 168 -12.27 -2.68 11.02
N ALA A 169 -10.94 -2.81 11.12
CA ALA A 169 -10.19 -2.55 12.36
C ALA A 169 -9.65 -1.10 12.45
N GLY A 170 -9.92 -0.24 11.45
CA GLY A 170 -9.37 1.10 11.34
C GLY A 170 -9.50 1.95 12.61
N PRO A 171 -10.70 2.16 13.18
CA PRO A 171 -10.86 2.92 14.40
C PRO A 171 -10.05 2.38 15.59
N ALA A 172 -9.94 1.04 15.71
CA ALA A 172 -9.15 0.41 16.77
C ALA A 172 -7.63 0.60 16.57
N ILE A 173 -7.16 0.55 15.32
CA ILE A 173 -5.78 0.85 14.94
C ILE A 173 -5.42 2.29 15.32
N PHE A 174 -6.28 3.26 14.99
CA PHE A 174 -6.08 4.67 15.32
C PHE A 174 -6.06 4.90 16.83
N ALA A 175 -7.00 4.30 17.57
CA ALA A 175 -7.04 4.40 19.03
C ALA A 175 -5.77 3.83 19.67
N LYS A 176 -5.30 2.66 19.21
CA LYS A 176 -4.07 2.05 19.72
C LYS A 176 -2.83 2.90 19.40
N ALA A 177 -2.72 3.40 18.19
CA ALA A 177 -1.60 4.27 17.80
C ALA A 177 -1.57 5.56 18.64
N ALA A 178 -2.72 6.18 18.88
CA ALA A 178 -2.83 7.37 19.76
C ALA A 178 -2.40 7.05 21.20
N GLN A 179 -2.82 5.90 21.76
CA GLN A 179 -2.39 5.46 23.08
C GLN A 179 -0.87 5.25 23.18
N MET A 180 -0.27 4.69 22.12
CA MET A 180 1.18 4.47 22.04
C MET A 180 1.95 5.78 21.94
N ALA A 181 1.42 6.77 21.22
CA ALA A 181 2.06 8.08 21.05
C ALA A 181 2.03 8.92 22.37
N ALA A 182 1.13 8.61 23.29
CA ALA A 182 0.99 9.31 24.58
C ALA A 182 1.94 8.78 25.67
N GLN A 183 2.70 7.70 25.42
CA GLN A 183 3.68 7.09 26.33
C GLN A 183 5.11 7.60 26.03
#